data_9185f5fda9c0b1c1791920186451f70e
#
_entry.id   9185f5fda9c0b1c1791920186451f70e
#
_cell.length_a   1.000
_cell.length_b   1.000
_cell.length_c   1.000
_cell.angle_alpha   90.00
_cell.angle_beta   90.00
_cell.angle_gamma   90.00
#
_symmetry.space_group_name_H-M   'P 1'
#
loop_
_entity.id
_entity.type
_entity.pdbx_description
1 polymer ?
#
loop_
_entity_poly.entity_id
_entity_poly.type
_entity_poly.pdbx_seq_one_letter_code
_entity_poly.pdbx_strand_id
1 'polypeptide(L)'
;FYFPHMIDEATWRIFVATSREPAAKFRVKGVIEGIPSTIDPCVFVDDDGQPYIYTSGAGQGCWGGKLRKDDWTTLDGTMTPLKGFTDFHEAPWMHKYKGKYYLSHSDNHASTQGGNQMQYSVSDNPLGPFTPCGVYMYPQGEETAHGSIVEYNGKWYSFYHTSNHSGRGGLRSVCVDPIEYDLKGNLKVVKNWGRPYGNRAVEIGLNKQTIIQAENYNMGGQHTAYYKNPKTGTRMDVKTENGIGFLSSMKGEEWVRYTFNVSEAGRYGITFRVRQKRNGGKFRVAVNGVYKTNDIVLNGGVNTWIESYVYPVELQEGEQYIDIRIKSGDLDIDWIRFGEGASLIPGIIQAEDYDDGGYSFKQGEFGNFKSYRKDKGVAISASDGVVHISNTSVGDWLQYTFTTQGGAFEIRVRASAERDGIFSLSFDDGKPLSNVAVSTGGWTTYQEFIGAKVNLTPGKHTMKIHIVNPLNLDSFEFR
;
A
#
# COMPACT_ATOMS: atom_id res chain seq x y z
N PHE A 1 -17.88 18.94 -22.40
CA PHE A 1 -17.92 18.14 -21.18
C PHE A 1 -18.32 16.71 -21.54
N TYR A 2 -17.48 15.73 -21.16
CA TYR A 2 -17.72 14.31 -21.40
C TYR A 2 -17.97 13.65 -20.05
N PHE A 3 -18.95 12.73 -19.99
CA PHE A 3 -19.37 12.11 -18.75
C PHE A 3 -19.98 10.73 -18.98
N PRO A 4 -19.77 9.77 -18.07
CA PRO A 4 -20.42 8.49 -18.14
C PRO A 4 -21.86 8.61 -17.61
N HIS A 5 -22.77 7.86 -18.20
CA HIS A 5 -24.13 7.69 -17.70
C HIS A 5 -24.58 6.24 -17.93
N MET A 6 -25.19 5.67 -16.90
CA MET A 6 -25.73 4.32 -16.96
C MET A 6 -27.13 4.36 -17.62
N ILE A 7 -27.28 3.68 -18.74
CA ILE A 7 -28.55 3.66 -19.49
C ILE A 7 -29.45 2.50 -19.09
N ASP A 8 -28.91 1.45 -18.48
CA ASP A 8 -29.57 0.32 -17.86
C ASP A 8 -28.69 -0.25 -16.71
N GLU A 9 -29.11 -1.31 -16.03
CA GLU A 9 -28.41 -1.85 -14.83
C GLU A 9 -26.98 -2.33 -15.07
N ALA A 10 -26.54 -2.48 -16.33
CA ALA A 10 -25.23 -3.03 -16.67
C ALA A 10 -24.45 -2.24 -17.75
N THR A 11 -25.10 -1.27 -18.40
CA THR A 11 -24.54 -0.63 -19.60
C THR A 11 -24.22 0.84 -19.35
N TRP A 12 -22.95 1.16 -19.37
CA TRP A 12 -22.45 2.53 -19.35
C TRP A 12 -22.30 3.08 -20.78
N ARG A 13 -22.58 4.36 -20.95
CA ARG A 13 -22.32 5.11 -22.19
C ARG A 13 -21.64 6.42 -21.86
N ILE A 14 -20.77 6.87 -22.77
CA ILE A 14 -20.15 8.19 -22.68
C ILE A 14 -21.02 9.20 -23.43
N PHE A 15 -21.50 10.19 -22.69
CA PHE A 15 -22.27 11.30 -23.18
C PHE A 15 -21.38 12.52 -23.35
N VAL A 16 -21.80 13.43 -24.24
CA VAL A 16 -21.16 14.73 -24.41
C VAL A 16 -22.19 15.86 -24.22
N ALA A 17 -21.76 16.89 -23.53
CA ALA A 17 -22.50 18.12 -23.37
C ALA A 17 -21.63 19.31 -23.75
N THR A 18 -22.24 20.34 -24.35
CA THR A 18 -21.55 21.55 -24.77
C THR A 18 -22.13 22.79 -24.09
N SER A 19 -21.29 23.81 -23.88
CA SER A 19 -21.68 25.12 -23.41
C SER A 19 -20.82 26.19 -24.08
N ARG A 20 -21.34 27.43 -24.12
CA ARG A 20 -20.55 28.62 -24.49
C ARG A 20 -19.82 29.23 -23.28
N GLU A 21 -20.16 28.79 -22.08
CA GLU A 21 -19.60 29.27 -20.82
C GLU A 21 -18.96 28.09 -20.05
N PRO A 22 -17.75 28.23 -19.51
CA PRO A 22 -17.03 27.09 -18.86
C PRO A 22 -17.78 26.49 -17.69
N ALA A 23 -18.58 27.25 -16.97
CA ALA A 23 -19.19 26.87 -15.70
C ALA A 23 -20.73 26.81 -15.71
N ALA A 24 -21.40 26.98 -16.86
CA ALA A 24 -22.86 27.05 -16.87
C ALA A 24 -23.49 26.58 -18.17
N LYS A 25 -24.80 26.27 -18.09
CA LYS A 25 -25.70 26.07 -19.24
C LYS A 25 -25.25 24.96 -20.21
N PHE A 26 -24.73 23.85 -19.69
CA PHE A 26 -24.43 22.71 -20.53
C PHE A 26 -25.69 22.11 -21.14
N ARG A 27 -25.60 21.79 -22.43
CA ARG A 27 -26.66 21.10 -23.18
C ARG A 27 -26.11 19.75 -23.62
N VAL A 28 -26.77 18.69 -23.21
CA VAL A 28 -26.42 17.31 -23.62
C VAL A 28 -26.68 17.21 -25.13
N LYS A 29 -25.69 16.72 -25.85
CA LYS A 29 -25.76 16.47 -27.31
C LYS A 29 -26.18 15.04 -27.61
N GLY A 30 -25.78 14.10 -26.79
CA GLY A 30 -26.06 12.69 -26.95
C GLY A 30 -24.90 11.77 -26.50
N VAL A 31 -25.04 10.53 -26.89
CA VAL A 31 -24.01 9.47 -26.70
C VAL A 31 -22.95 9.57 -27.80
N ILE A 32 -21.73 9.31 -27.50
CA ILE A 32 -20.68 9.02 -28.49
C ILE A 32 -20.78 7.55 -28.84
N GLU A 33 -21.29 7.25 -30.00
CA GLU A 33 -21.48 5.88 -30.49
C GLU A 33 -20.12 5.18 -30.75
N GLY A 34 -20.08 3.86 -30.56
CA GLY A 34 -18.89 3.03 -30.81
C GLY A 34 -17.89 2.95 -29.67
N ILE A 35 -18.15 3.66 -28.53
CA ILE A 35 -17.36 3.48 -27.31
C ILE A 35 -17.89 2.25 -26.54
N PRO A 36 -17.00 1.34 -26.07
CA PRO A 36 -17.39 0.22 -25.22
C PRO A 36 -18.14 0.67 -23.96
N SER A 37 -18.80 -0.25 -23.26
CA SER A 37 -19.41 0.04 -21.96
C SER A 37 -18.33 0.33 -20.92
N THR A 38 -17.91 1.60 -20.84
CA THR A 38 -16.83 2.13 -20.00
C THR A 38 -17.25 3.42 -19.29
N ILE A 39 -16.43 3.86 -18.36
CA ILE A 39 -16.58 5.10 -17.59
C ILE A 39 -15.32 5.98 -17.76
N ASP A 40 -15.18 7.02 -16.94
CA ASP A 40 -14.01 7.89 -16.79
C ASP A 40 -13.45 8.44 -18.12
N PRO A 41 -14.26 9.18 -18.90
CA PRO A 41 -13.78 9.74 -20.15
C PRO A 41 -12.77 10.86 -19.91
N CYS A 42 -11.61 10.78 -20.59
CA CYS A 42 -10.65 11.86 -20.74
C CYS A 42 -10.52 12.23 -22.21
N VAL A 43 -10.56 13.53 -22.52
CA VAL A 43 -10.30 14.01 -23.89
C VAL A 43 -9.04 14.85 -23.88
N PHE A 44 -8.11 14.49 -24.74
CA PHE A 44 -6.84 15.18 -24.99
C PHE A 44 -6.81 15.71 -26.42
N VAL A 45 -6.38 16.95 -26.59
CA VAL A 45 -6.19 17.56 -27.92
C VAL A 45 -4.70 17.70 -28.17
N ASP A 46 -4.21 17.09 -29.24
CA ASP A 46 -2.81 17.14 -29.62
C ASP A 46 -2.45 18.48 -30.30
N ASP A 47 -1.17 18.76 -30.47
CA ASP A 47 -0.63 20.01 -31.04
C ASP A 47 -1.14 20.28 -32.49
N ASP A 48 -1.48 19.22 -33.21
CA ASP A 48 -2.07 19.32 -34.56
C ASP A 48 -3.59 19.55 -34.54
N GLY A 49 -4.19 19.71 -33.37
CA GLY A 49 -5.63 19.88 -33.16
C GLY A 49 -6.44 18.57 -33.25
N GLN A 50 -5.80 17.40 -33.29
CA GLN A 50 -6.49 16.10 -33.25
C GLN A 50 -6.97 15.79 -31.83
N PRO A 51 -8.30 15.67 -31.56
CA PRO A 51 -8.81 15.23 -30.28
C PRO A 51 -8.78 13.70 -30.20
N TYR A 52 -8.36 13.19 -29.04
CA TYR A 52 -8.37 11.78 -28.66
C TYR A 52 -9.23 11.62 -27.42
N ILE A 53 -9.97 10.51 -27.37
CA ILE A 53 -10.76 10.13 -26.21
C ILE A 53 -10.22 8.85 -25.59
N TYR A 54 -10.12 8.83 -24.26
CA TYR A 54 -9.71 7.69 -23.46
C TYR A 54 -10.82 7.36 -22.48
N THR A 55 -11.10 6.07 -22.29
CA THR A 55 -12.12 5.59 -21.35
C THR A 55 -11.63 4.32 -20.65
N SER A 56 -12.24 3.98 -19.51
CA SER A 56 -11.79 2.84 -18.72
C SER A 56 -12.90 2.30 -17.81
N GLY A 57 -12.52 1.39 -16.92
CA GLY A 57 -13.39 0.87 -15.88
C GLY A 57 -14.34 -0.24 -16.35
N ALA A 58 -15.26 -0.63 -15.46
CA ALA A 58 -16.20 -1.73 -15.69
C ALA A 58 -15.55 -3.05 -16.13
N GLY A 59 -14.29 -3.30 -15.71
CA GLY A 59 -13.52 -4.50 -16.07
C GLY A 59 -13.01 -4.55 -17.53
N GLN A 60 -13.16 -3.47 -18.29
CA GLN A 60 -12.82 -3.42 -19.72
C GLN A 60 -11.37 -2.97 -19.99
N GLY A 61 -10.60 -2.56 -18.98
CA GLY A 61 -9.28 -1.95 -19.14
C GLY A 61 -9.34 -0.53 -19.72
N CYS A 62 -8.25 -0.10 -20.33
CA CYS A 62 -8.14 1.23 -20.95
C CYS A 62 -8.39 1.17 -22.47
N TRP A 63 -9.23 2.04 -22.97
CA TRP A 63 -9.54 2.17 -24.39
C TRP A 63 -9.19 3.57 -24.89
N GLY A 64 -8.73 3.68 -26.12
CA GLY A 64 -8.43 4.96 -26.76
C GLY A 64 -8.90 5.00 -28.21
N GLY A 65 -9.27 6.20 -28.67
CA GLY A 65 -9.70 6.43 -30.04
C GLY A 65 -9.59 7.91 -30.43
N LYS A 66 -9.77 8.21 -31.71
CA LYS A 66 -9.82 9.56 -32.22
C LYS A 66 -11.26 10.06 -32.21
N LEU A 67 -11.45 11.34 -31.90
CA LEU A 67 -12.68 12.07 -32.22
C LEU A 67 -12.49 12.87 -33.51
N ARG A 68 -13.57 13.15 -34.21
CA ARG A 68 -13.55 14.01 -35.40
C ARG A 68 -13.14 15.42 -35.00
N LYS A 69 -12.26 16.04 -35.80
CA LYS A 69 -11.77 17.43 -35.57
C LYS A 69 -12.84 18.49 -35.69
N ASP A 70 -13.87 18.21 -36.50
CA ASP A 70 -14.92 19.19 -36.86
C ASP A 70 -16.04 19.28 -35.80
N ASP A 71 -16.27 18.22 -35.01
CA ASP A 71 -17.38 18.19 -34.04
C ASP A 71 -17.01 17.79 -32.62
N TRP A 72 -15.94 17.02 -32.41
CA TRP A 72 -15.48 16.49 -31.11
C TRP A 72 -16.52 15.61 -30.38
N THR A 73 -17.57 15.22 -31.06
CA THR A 73 -18.69 14.46 -30.50
C THR A 73 -18.91 13.11 -31.15
N THR A 74 -18.14 12.82 -32.22
CA THR A 74 -18.23 11.61 -33.01
C THR A 74 -16.84 10.93 -33.10
N LEU A 75 -16.78 9.61 -33.02
CA LEU A 75 -15.53 8.88 -33.27
C LEU A 75 -15.09 9.01 -34.74
N ASP A 76 -13.78 9.19 -34.92
CA ASP A 76 -13.11 9.08 -36.20
C ASP A 76 -12.42 7.70 -36.26
N GLY A 77 -13.15 6.69 -36.73
CA GLY A 77 -12.75 5.28 -36.70
C GLY A 77 -13.30 4.53 -35.49
N THR A 78 -12.49 3.64 -34.91
CA THR A 78 -12.87 2.75 -33.81
C THR A 78 -12.02 2.95 -32.58
N MET A 79 -12.58 2.66 -31.41
CA MET A 79 -11.81 2.54 -30.16
C MET A 79 -10.94 1.28 -30.19
N THR A 80 -9.74 1.38 -29.62
CA THR A 80 -8.82 0.25 -29.47
C THR A 80 -8.42 0.05 -28.01
N PRO A 81 -8.27 -1.19 -27.55
CA PRO A 81 -7.74 -1.44 -26.21
C PRO A 81 -6.26 -1.03 -26.16
N LEU A 82 -5.92 -0.18 -25.21
CA LEU A 82 -4.56 0.30 -24.99
C LEU A 82 -3.79 -0.68 -24.10
N LYS A 83 -2.46 -0.72 -24.28
CA LYS A 83 -1.56 -1.65 -23.57
C LYS A 83 -0.34 -0.92 -23.01
N GLY A 84 0.34 -1.57 -22.04
CA GLY A 84 1.56 -1.05 -21.45
C GLY A 84 1.31 -0.30 -20.14
N PHE A 85 0.44 -0.84 -19.32
CA PHE A 85 0.13 -0.35 -17.99
C PHE A 85 0.46 -1.40 -16.93
N THR A 86 0.85 -0.98 -15.75
CA THR A 86 1.00 -1.85 -14.60
C THR A 86 -0.24 -1.72 -13.72
N ASP A 87 -0.90 -2.85 -13.44
CA ASP A 87 -1.99 -2.95 -12.45
C ASP A 87 -3.14 -1.95 -12.71
N PHE A 88 -3.49 -1.72 -13.97
CA PHE A 88 -4.48 -0.72 -14.39
C PHE A 88 -5.87 -1.05 -13.81
N HIS A 89 -6.50 -0.07 -13.18
CA HIS A 89 -7.88 -0.14 -12.71
C HIS A 89 -8.80 0.78 -13.54
N GLU A 90 -8.67 2.10 -13.39
CA GLU A 90 -9.55 3.08 -14.02
C GLU A 90 -8.91 4.48 -14.07
N ALA A 91 -9.70 5.52 -14.37
CA ALA A 91 -9.32 6.93 -14.30
C ALA A 91 -8.17 7.35 -15.24
N PRO A 92 -8.23 7.06 -16.55
CA PRO A 92 -7.19 7.49 -17.47
C PRO A 92 -7.18 9.00 -17.61
N TRP A 93 -5.98 9.59 -17.59
CA TRP A 93 -5.77 10.99 -17.92
C TRP A 93 -4.56 11.14 -18.83
N MET A 94 -4.73 11.82 -19.97
CA MET A 94 -3.69 12.04 -20.94
C MET A 94 -3.20 13.49 -20.89
N HIS A 95 -1.86 13.65 -20.90
CA HIS A 95 -1.22 14.94 -21.16
C HIS A 95 0.07 14.75 -21.96
N LYS A 96 0.60 15.84 -22.51
CA LYS A 96 1.84 15.83 -23.29
C LYS A 96 2.91 16.67 -22.60
N TYR A 97 4.11 16.12 -22.49
CA TYR A 97 5.28 16.83 -21.96
C TYR A 97 6.51 16.54 -22.81
N LYS A 98 7.16 17.60 -23.34
CA LYS A 98 8.37 17.48 -24.20
C LYS A 98 8.20 16.47 -25.34
N GLY A 99 7.07 16.47 -26.01
CA GLY A 99 6.79 15.61 -27.16
C GLY A 99 6.42 14.17 -26.83
N LYS A 100 6.38 13.78 -25.57
CA LYS A 100 5.94 12.45 -25.11
C LYS A 100 4.53 12.52 -24.54
N TYR A 101 3.79 11.42 -24.66
CA TYR A 101 2.43 11.26 -24.16
C TYR A 101 2.45 10.48 -22.85
N TYR A 102 1.90 11.09 -21.82
CA TYR A 102 1.82 10.54 -20.46
C TYR A 102 0.36 10.18 -20.17
N LEU A 103 0.10 8.90 -20.00
CA LEU A 103 -1.21 8.43 -19.55
C LEU A 103 -1.09 8.01 -18.08
N SER A 104 -1.75 8.77 -17.21
CA SER A 104 -1.87 8.41 -15.80
C SER A 104 -3.19 7.68 -15.54
N HIS A 105 -3.20 6.83 -14.52
CA HIS A 105 -4.34 5.98 -14.16
C HIS A 105 -4.30 5.60 -12.69
N SER A 106 -5.46 5.20 -12.16
CA SER A 106 -5.59 4.54 -10.87
C SER A 106 -5.17 3.08 -11.01
N ASP A 107 -4.42 2.57 -10.05
CA ASP A 107 -4.07 1.15 -9.97
C ASP A 107 -5.10 0.36 -9.13
N ASN A 108 -4.88 -0.94 -9.00
CA ASN A 108 -5.84 -1.86 -8.40
C ASN A 108 -5.50 -2.23 -6.95
N HIS A 109 -4.93 -1.29 -6.17
CA HIS A 109 -4.69 -1.49 -4.76
C HIS A 109 -6.00 -1.49 -3.98
N ALA A 110 -6.28 -2.61 -3.30
CA ALA A 110 -7.48 -2.72 -2.46
C ALA A 110 -7.43 -1.79 -1.23
N SER A 111 -8.58 -1.43 -0.68
CA SER A 111 -8.69 -0.66 0.56
C SER A 111 -7.95 -1.30 1.75
N THR A 112 -7.84 -2.63 1.78
CA THR A 112 -7.02 -3.38 2.74
C THR A 112 -5.53 -3.07 2.64
N GLN A 113 -5.08 -2.51 1.51
CA GLN A 113 -3.70 -2.13 1.23
C GLN A 113 -3.46 -0.61 1.34
N GLY A 114 -4.44 0.17 1.77
CA GLY A 114 -4.37 1.63 1.90
C GLY A 114 -5.09 2.39 0.78
N GLY A 115 -5.69 1.70 -0.18
CA GLY A 115 -6.38 2.29 -1.34
C GLY A 115 -5.51 2.39 -2.59
N ASN A 116 -6.12 2.79 -3.68
CA ASN A 116 -5.47 2.87 -4.98
C ASN A 116 -4.41 3.99 -5.02
N GLN A 117 -3.32 3.73 -5.73
CA GLN A 117 -2.29 4.71 -6.08
C GLN A 117 -2.56 5.27 -7.48
N MET A 118 -1.96 6.41 -7.81
CA MET A 118 -1.92 6.90 -9.18
C MET A 118 -0.58 6.54 -9.81
N GLN A 119 -0.65 5.79 -10.91
CA GLN A 119 0.50 5.40 -11.72
C GLN A 119 0.47 6.12 -13.08
N TYR A 120 1.57 6.06 -13.82
CA TYR A 120 1.65 6.59 -15.17
C TYR A 120 2.51 5.73 -16.09
N SER A 121 2.21 5.84 -17.36
CA SER A 121 2.94 5.20 -18.47
C SER A 121 3.21 6.22 -19.56
N VAL A 122 4.29 6.05 -20.32
CA VAL A 122 4.73 7.00 -21.34
C VAL A 122 4.80 6.34 -22.72
N SER A 123 4.45 7.10 -23.77
CA SER A 123 4.52 6.66 -25.17
C SER A 123 5.01 7.77 -26.10
N ASP A 124 5.49 7.39 -27.28
CA ASP A 124 5.75 8.30 -28.41
C ASP A 124 4.49 8.60 -29.23
N ASN A 125 3.41 7.86 -28.99
CA ASN A 125 2.14 8.00 -29.72
C ASN A 125 0.95 8.14 -28.75
N PRO A 126 -0.06 8.94 -29.07
CA PRO A 126 -1.22 9.17 -28.18
C PRO A 126 -2.04 7.88 -27.94
N LEU A 127 -1.99 6.92 -28.82
CA LEU A 127 -2.68 5.62 -28.68
C LEU A 127 -1.74 4.46 -28.34
N GLY A 128 -0.52 4.74 -27.88
CA GLY A 128 0.47 3.77 -27.44
C GLY A 128 1.28 3.10 -28.57
N PRO A 129 1.98 1.99 -28.29
CA PRO A 129 2.02 1.31 -26.99
C PRO A 129 2.69 2.15 -25.91
N PHE A 130 2.27 1.93 -24.65
CA PHE A 130 2.80 2.65 -23.50
C PHE A 130 3.85 1.82 -22.76
N THR A 131 4.75 2.49 -22.03
CA THR A 131 5.75 1.88 -21.15
C THR A 131 5.46 2.36 -19.72
N PRO A 132 5.26 1.44 -18.76
CA PRO A 132 5.02 1.79 -17.36
C PRO A 132 6.22 2.52 -16.75
N CYS A 133 5.96 3.59 -15.99
CA CYS A 133 6.99 4.38 -15.32
C CYS A 133 6.87 4.37 -13.79
N GLY A 134 5.75 3.93 -13.24
CA GLY A 134 5.56 3.75 -11.80
C GLY A 134 4.57 4.72 -11.16
N VAL A 135 4.65 4.83 -9.85
CA VAL A 135 3.73 5.63 -9.02
C VAL A 135 4.17 7.09 -8.98
N TYR A 136 3.22 8.01 -9.22
CA TYR A 136 3.46 9.44 -9.01
C TYR A 136 2.65 10.03 -7.84
N MET A 137 1.66 9.28 -7.30
CA MET A 137 0.91 9.69 -6.12
C MET A 137 0.53 8.47 -5.28
N TYR A 138 0.85 8.53 -4.00
CA TYR A 138 0.48 7.49 -3.03
C TYR A 138 -0.99 7.55 -2.65
N PRO A 139 -1.57 6.49 -2.03
CA PRO A 139 -2.99 6.45 -1.68
C PRO A 139 -3.45 7.66 -0.86
N GLN A 140 -4.62 8.20 -1.21
CA GLN A 140 -5.20 9.38 -0.59
C GLN A 140 -6.53 9.08 0.14
N GLY A 141 -6.64 7.90 0.69
CA GLY A 141 -7.81 7.37 1.37
C GLY A 141 -8.11 5.95 0.92
N GLU A 142 -9.22 5.40 1.38
CA GLU A 142 -9.56 3.97 1.19
C GLU A 142 -10.33 3.68 -0.11
N GLU A 143 -10.61 4.71 -0.92
CA GLU A 143 -11.39 4.60 -2.15
C GLU A 143 -10.52 4.65 -3.39
N THR A 144 -11.15 4.43 -4.53
CA THR A 144 -10.53 4.57 -5.85
C THR A 144 -9.97 5.98 -6.02
N ALA A 145 -8.73 6.08 -6.51
CA ALA A 145 -8.08 7.33 -6.81
C ALA A 145 -8.48 7.83 -8.21
N HIS A 146 -8.59 9.14 -8.37
CA HIS A 146 -8.81 9.78 -9.66
C HIS A 146 -8.03 11.09 -9.70
N GLY A 147 -7.37 11.39 -10.83
CA GLY A 147 -6.55 12.60 -10.93
C GLY A 147 -6.39 13.08 -12.36
N SER A 148 -5.92 14.32 -12.47
CA SER A 148 -5.55 14.94 -13.73
C SER A 148 -4.26 15.75 -13.58
N ILE A 149 -3.46 15.82 -14.63
CA ILE A 149 -2.21 16.57 -14.67
C ILE A 149 -2.33 17.61 -15.77
N VAL A 150 -2.17 18.89 -15.40
CA VAL A 150 -2.31 20.00 -16.33
C VAL A 150 -1.19 21.02 -16.14
N GLU A 151 -0.81 21.66 -17.25
CA GLU A 151 0.08 22.82 -17.24
C GLU A 151 -0.75 24.10 -17.15
N TYR A 152 -0.31 25.00 -16.28
CA TYR A 152 -0.89 26.34 -16.18
C TYR A 152 0.19 27.37 -15.85
N ASN A 153 0.36 28.37 -16.70
CA ASN A 153 1.37 29.44 -16.55
C ASN A 153 2.79 28.91 -16.36
N GLY A 154 3.21 27.93 -17.15
CA GLY A 154 4.54 27.33 -17.12
C GLY A 154 4.81 26.42 -15.91
N LYS A 155 3.79 26.07 -15.14
CA LYS A 155 3.86 25.17 -14.00
C LYS A 155 2.91 24.02 -14.18
N TRP A 156 3.30 22.87 -13.69
CA TRP A 156 2.48 21.65 -13.73
C TRP A 156 1.79 21.42 -12.40
N TYR A 157 0.54 20.99 -12.44
CA TYR A 157 -0.31 20.73 -11.29
C TYR A 157 -0.98 19.38 -11.44
N SER A 158 -1.04 18.64 -10.34
CA SER A 158 -1.85 17.44 -10.18
C SER A 158 -3.11 17.81 -9.41
N PHE A 159 -4.28 17.66 -10.05
CA PHE A 159 -5.57 17.70 -9.39
C PHE A 159 -5.98 16.29 -9.03
N TYR A 160 -6.49 16.08 -7.84
CA TYR A 160 -6.89 14.77 -7.34
C TYR A 160 -7.98 14.92 -6.29
N HIS A 161 -8.49 13.82 -5.78
CA HIS A 161 -9.39 13.85 -4.64
C HIS A 161 -8.83 13.04 -3.48
N THR A 162 -9.34 13.35 -2.29
CA THR A 162 -9.06 12.59 -1.05
C THR A 162 -10.32 12.45 -0.22
N SER A 163 -10.49 11.32 0.43
CA SER A 163 -11.50 11.12 1.48
C SER A 163 -10.98 11.47 2.88
N ASN A 164 -9.70 11.79 3.02
CA ASN A 164 -9.07 12.09 4.32
C ASN A 164 -9.71 13.31 5.02
N HIS A 165 -10.19 14.30 4.27
CA HIS A 165 -10.83 15.49 4.85
C HIS A 165 -12.24 15.21 5.40
N SER A 166 -13.00 14.36 4.74
CA SER A 166 -14.36 14.00 5.15
C SER A 166 -14.39 12.84 6.16
N GLY A 167 -13.37 11.98 6.15
CA GLY A 167 -13.35 10.70 6.86
C GLY A 167 -14.35 9.68 6.30
N ARG A 168 -14.83 9.87 5.07
CA ARG A 168 -15.80 8.99 4.40
C ARG A 168 -15.41 8.80 2.94
N GLY A 169 -15.20 7.56 2.50
CA GLY A 169 -14.79 7.23 1.15
C GLY A 169 -15.64 7.83 0.05
N GLY A 170 -16.96 7.85 0.18
CA GLY A 170 -17.88 8.46 -0.80
C GLY A 170 -17.95 9.99 -0.78
N LEU A 171 -17.33 10.68 0.18
CA LEU A 171 -17.29 12.14 0.27
C LEU A 171 -15.89 12.65 -0.07
N ARG A 172 -15.66 12.86 -1.35
CA ARG A 172 -14.37 13.24 -1.92
C ARG A 172 -14.18 14.76 -1.89
N SER A 173 -13.02 15.19 -1.40
CA SER A 173 -12.57 16.58 -1.42
C SER A 173 -11.58 16.78 -2.55
N VAL A 174 -11.77 17.80 -3.39
CA VAL A 174 -10.83 18.15 -4.46
C VAL A 174 -9.58 18.80 -3.88
N CYS A 175 -8.43 18.34 -4.31
CA CYS A 175 -7.12 18.86 -3.94
C CYS A 175 -6.30 19.19 -5.19
N VAL A 176 -5.31 20.05 -5.02
CA VAL A 176 -4.32 20.39 -6.05
C VAL A 176 -2.95 20.58 -5.41
N ASP A 177 -1.94 19.96 -6.01
CA ASP A 177 -0.54 20.13 -5.65
C ASP A 177 0.33 20.35 -6.90
N PRO A 178 1.47 21.05 -6.76
CA PRO A 178 2.46 21.10 -7.81
C PRO A 178 2.99 19.71 -8.13
N ILE A 179 3.22 19.44 -9.41
CA ILE A 179 3.93 18.23 -9.84
C ILE A 179 5.13 18.63 -10.70
N GLU A 180 6.22 17.91 -10.55
CA GLU A 180 7.48 18.19 -11.21
C GLU A 180 7.95 16.99 -12.03
N TYR A 181 8.80 17.26 -13.02
CA TYR A 181 9.52 16.24 -13.77
C TYR A 181 11.00 16.24 -13.37
N ASP A 182 11.62 15.08 -13.38
CA ASP A 182 13.07 14.97 -13.30
C ASP A 182 13.75 15.35 -14.64
N LEU A 183 15.08 15.33 -14.66
CA LEU A 183 15.86 15.64 -15.87
C LEU A 183 15.62 14.64 -17.02
N LYS A 184 15.16 13.43 -16.72
CA LYS A 184 14.84 12.36 -17.69
C LYS A 184 13.41 12.45 -18.19
N GLY A 185 12.59 13.33 -17.60
CA GLY A 185 11.18 13.48 -17.90
C GLY A 185 10.27 12.56 -17.08
N ASN A 186 10.75 11.88 -16.05
CA ASN A 186 9.90 11.13 -15.16
C ASN A 186 9.12 12.07 -14.22
N LEU A 187 7.86 11.75 -13.96
CA LEU A 187 7.08 12.42 -12.93
C LEU A 187 7.70 12.14 -11.55
N LYS A 188 7.93 13.19 -10.79
CA LYS A 188 8.27 13.06 -9.37
C LYS A 188 7.01 12.76 -8.57
N VAL A 189 7.17 12.05 -7.47
CA VAL A 189 6.04 11.77 -6.56
C VAL A 189 5.51 13.07 -5.96
N VAL A 190 4.19 13.26 -6.04
CA VAL A 190 3.50 14.40 -5.44
C VAL A 190 3.60 14.32 -3.92
N LYS A 191 4.19 15.34 -3.28
CA LYS A 191 4.43 15.40 -1.84
C LYS A 191 3.25 16.06 -1.11
N ASN A 192 2.16 15.33 -0.98
CA ASN A 192 0.93 15.80 -0.35
C ASN A 192 0.73 15.31 1.11
N TRP A 193 1.79 14.87 1.78
CA TRP A 193 1.74 14.26 3.12
C TRP A 193 2.22 15.15 4.27
N GLY A 194 2.29 16.45 4.06
CA GLY A 194 2.78 17.40 5.05
C GLY A 194 4.31 17.53 5.04
N ARG A 195 4.81 18.38 5.92
CA ARG A 195 6.25 18.61 6.05
C ARG A 195 6.80 17.88 7.27
N PRO A 196 8.03 17.35 7.20
CA PRO A 196 8.66 16.73 8.37
C PRO A 196 8.80 17.73 9.52
N TYR A 197 8.80 17.24 10.75
CA TYR A 197 9.04 18.05 11.94
C TYR A 197 10.35 18.82 11.79
N GLY A 198 10.35 20.11 12.13
CA GLY A 198 11.51 20.99 11.95
C GLY A 198 11.92 21.22 10.49
N ASN A 199 11.07 20.91 9.50
CA ASN A 199 11.30 21.02 8.06
C ASN A 199 12.47 20.14 7.54
N ARG A 200 12.88 19.12 8.28
CA ARG A 200 13.95 18.19 7.89
C ARG A 200 13.55 16.75 8.14
N ALA A 201 13.57 15.94 7.09
CA ALA A 201 13.39 14.51 7.19
C ALA A 201 14.55 13.87 7.99
N VAL A 202 14.21 12.87 8.82
CA VAL A 202 15.21 12.10 9.56
C VAL A 202 15.89 11.11 8.60
N GLU A 203 17.21 11.07 8.59
CA GLU A 203 17.99 10.15 7.76
C GLU A 203 18.00 8.74 8.36
N ILE A 204 17.61 7.75 7.56
CA ILE A 204 17.57 6.33 7.90
C ILE A 204 18.50 5.55 6.98
N GLY A 205 19.35 4.69 7.57
CA GLY A 205 20.28 3.83 6.83
C GLY A 205 20.24 2.38 7.35
N LEU A 206 20.56 1.41 6.47
CA LEU A 206 20.47 -0.03 6.77
C LEU A 206 21.29 -0.45 8.00
N ASN A 207 22.50 0.08 8.13
CA ASN A 207 23.42 -0.28 9.20
C ASN A 207 23.42 0.72 10.36
N LYS A 208 22.39 1.54 10.47
CA LYS A 208 22.28 2.59 11.47
C LYS A 208 20.96 2.48 12.21
N GLN A 209 21.01 2.31 13.52
CA GLN A 209 19.83 2.47 14.35
C GLN A 209 19.44 3.95 14.42
N THR A 210 18.21 4.27 14.04
CA THR A 210 17.67 5.63 14.06
C THR A 210 16.35 5.65 14.81
N ILE A 211 16.17 6.62 15.72
CA ILE A 211 14.94 6.80 16.49
C ILE A 211 14.26 8.09 16.04
N ILE A 212 12.96 8.00 15.77
CA ILE A 212 12.06 9.14 15.59
C ILE A 212 11.18 9.22 16.84
N GLN A 213 11.27 10.33 17.56
CA GLN A 213 10.41 10.58 18.72
C GLN A 213 8.97 10.81 18.28
N ALA A 214 8.01 10.22 18.98
CA ALA A 214 6.62 10.24 18.53
C ALA A 214 5.98 11.63 18.56
N GLU A 215 6.42 12.52 19.44
CA GLU A 215 5.99 13.92 19.47
C GLU A 215 6.47 14.73 18.26
N ASN A 216 7.48 14.24 17.52
CA ASN A 216 8.04 14.90 16.34
C ASN A 216 7.34 14.48 15.03
N TYR A 217 6.02 14.39 15.06
CA TYR A 217 5.24 14.08 13.86
C TYR A 217 5.22 15.24 12.86
N ASN A 218 4.78 14.96 11.64
CA ASN A 218 4.74 15.95 10.56
C ASN A 218 3.95 17.20 10.92
N MET A 219 4.31 18.31 10.28
CA MET A 219 3.53 19.53 10.25
C MET A 219 2.55 19.52 9.08
N GLY A 220 1.39 20.14 9.22
CA GLY A 220 0.35 20.20 8.17
C GLY A 220 -1.07 20.07 8.73
N GLY A 221 -1.18 19.72 10.02
CA GLY A 221 -2.47 19.67 10.73
C GLY A 221 -3.30 18.43 10.44
N GLN A 222 -4.57 18.54 10.80
CA GLN A 222 -5.58 17.48 10.65
C GLN A 222 -5.69 17.02 9.19
N HIS A 223 -5.81 15.71 8.96
CA HIS A 223 -5.92 15.04 7.67
C HIS A 223 -4.66 15.08 6.76
N THR A 224 -3.61 15.77 7.17
CA THR A 224 -2.33 15.82 6.45
C THR A 224 -1.20 15.18 7.25
N ALA A 225 -1.02 15.61 8.48
CA ALA A 225 0.02 15.12 9.40
C ALA A 225 -0.52 14.13 10.43
N TYR A 226 -1.79 14.22 10.74
CA TYR A 226 -2.49 13.33 11.66
C TYR A 226 -4.00 13.37 11.44
N TYR A 227 -4.69 12.42 12.04
CA TYR A 227 -6.14 12.42 12.17
C TYR A 227 -6.55 12.20 13.63
N LYS A 228 -7.31 13.13 14.18
CA LYS A 228 -8.02 12.99 15.46
C LYS A 228 -9.49 12.73 15.19
N ASN A 229 -9.99 11.62 15.67
CA ASN A 229 -11.37 11.24 15.45
C ASN A 229 -12.29 12.03 16.39
N PRO A 230 -13.18 12.90 15.89
CA PRO A 230 -14.04 13.72 16.73
C PRO A 230 -15.05 12.91 17.57
N LYS A 231 -15.33 11.67 17.16
CA LYS A 231 -16.28 10.79 17.86
C LYS A 231 -15.68 10.11 19.09
N THR A 232 -14.38 10.02 19.20
CA THR A 232 -13.72 9.33 20.33
C THR A 232 -13.59 10.18 21.57
N GLY A 233 -13.91 11.48 21.48
CA GLY A 233 -13.77 12.43 22.58
C GLY A 233 -12.34 12.57 23.10
N THR A 234 -11.37 12.06 22.36
CA THR A 234 -9.97 12.01 22.75
C THR A 234 -9.19 13.21 22.27
N ARG A 235 -8.22 13.53 23.05
CA ARG A 235 -7.20 14.50 22.70
C ARG A 235 -5.90 13.74 22.51
N MET A 236 -5.62 13.26 21.30
CA MET A 236 -4.24 12.99 20.91
C MET A 236 -3.45 14.26 21.26
N ASP A 237 -2.51 14.14 22.15
CA ASP A 237 -1.77 15.27 22.70
C ASP A 237 -0.32 14.85 22.98
N VAL A 238 0.59 15.81 22.92
CA VAL A 238 1.96 15.61 23.37
C VAL A 238 1.99 15.79 24.89
N LYS A 239 2.48 14.78 25.60
CA LYS A 239 2.68 14.82 27.06
C LYS A 239 4.12 14.54 27.41
N THR A 240 4.49 14.98 28.59
CA THR A 240 5.80 14.70 29.19
C THR A 240 5.61 14.02 30.53
N GLU A 241 6.32 12.92 30.75
CA GLU A 241 6.35 12.17 32.00
C GLU A 241 7.80 11.80 32.30
N ASN A 242 8.31 12.18 33.48
CA ASN A 242 9.70 11.96 33.89
C ASN A 242 10.75 12.47 32.85
N GLY A 243 10.47 13.57 32.17
CA GLY A 243 11.34 14.16 31.16
C GLY A 243 11.27 13.51 29.78
N ILE A 244 10.40 12.51 29.57
CA ILE A 244 10.18 11.82 28.28
C ILE A 244 8.92 12.38 27.64
N GLY A 245 9.06 12.94 26.42
CA GLY A 245 7.95 13.34 25.57
C GLY A 245 7.30 12.12 24.91
N PHE A 246 5.99 12.13 24.69
CA PHE A 246 5.28 11.08 23.99
C PHE A 246 3.93 11.54 23.45
N LEU A 247 3.43 10.87 22.41
CA LEU A 247 2.05 11.01 21.97
C LEU A 247 1.13 10.22 22.90
N SER A 248 0.09 10.87 23.39
CA SER A 248 -0.82 10.32 24.40
C SER A 248 -2.23 10.16 23.86
N SER A 249 -2.91 9.12 24.36
CA SER A 249 -4.36 8.92 24.20
C SER A 249 -4.83 8.78 22.73
N MET A 250 -4.06 8.14 21.90
CA MET A 250 -4.49 7.77 20.55
C MET A 250 -5.50 6.62 20.60
N LYS A 251 -6.62 6.75 19.88
CA LYS A 251 -7.72 5.78 19.88
C LYS A 251 -8.15 5.40 18.46
N GLY A 252 -9.08 4.48 18.36
CA GLY A 252 -9.51 3.87 17.11
C GLY A 252 -9.74 4.85 15.96
N GLU A 253 -9.22 4.50 14.80
CA GLU A 253 -9.19 5.25 13.56
C GLU A 253 -8.29 6.50 13.56
N GLU A 254 -7.70 6.89 14.68
CA GLU A 254 -6.71 7.98 14.73
C GLU A 254 -5.38 7.52 14.12
N TRP A 255 -4.70 8.44 13.47
CA TRP A 255 -3.38 8.17 12.90
C TRP A 255 -2.46 9.38 13.01
N VAL A 256 -1.15 9.09 12.92
CA VAL A 256 -0.09 10.10 12.96
C VAL A 256 0.97 9.73 11.92
N ARG A 257 1.60 10.73 11.31
CA ARG A 257 2.53 10.61 10.18
C ARG A 257 3.90 11.17 10.49
N TYR A 258 4.92 10.46 10.01
CA TYR A 258 6.33 10.86 10.12
C TYR A 258 7.01 10.76 8.76
N THR A 259 7.72 11.79 8.34
CA THR A 259 8.53 11.79 7.12
C THR A 259 9.99 11.52 7.46
N PHE A 260 10.62 10.66 6.68
CA PHE A 260 12.02 10.28 6.78
C PHE A 260 12.65 10.16 5.40
N ASN A 261 13.99 10.20 5.33
CA ASN A 261 14.74 9.98 4.11
C ASN A 261 15.57 8.71 4.22
N VAL A 262 15.38 7.79 3.29
CA VAL A 262 16.08 6.50 3.24
C VAL A 262 17.32 6.65 2.36
N SER A 263 18.49 6.43 2.93
CA SER A 263 19.77 6.59 2.22
C SER A 263 20.07 5.46 1.22
N GLU A 264 19.45 4.29 1.41
CA GLU A 264 19.66 3.10 0.60
C GLU A 264 18.41 2.22 0.65
N ALA A 265 17.92 1.78 -0.52
CA ALA A 265 16.77 0.87 -0.60
C ALA A 265 17.12 -0.49 0.01
N GLY A 266 16.18 -1.07 0.78
CA GLY A 266 16.39 -2.38 1.40
C GLY A 266 15.38 -2.71 2.48
N ARG A 267 15.66 -3.80 3.19
CA ARG A 267 14.81 -4.33 4.25
C ARG A 267 15.22 -3.76 5.62
N TYR A 268 14.31 -2.99 6.21
CA TYR A 268 14.48 -2.34 7.50
C TYR A 268 13.59 -2.99 8.55
N GLY A 269 14.09 -3.10 9.78
CA GLY A 269 13.28 -3.46 10.94
C GLY A 269 12.69 -2.21 11.59
N ILE A 270 11.41 -2.23 11.91
CA ILE A 270 10.75 -1.16 12.66
C ILE A 270 10.28 -1.69 14.01
N THR A 271 10.62 -0.97 15.07
CA THR A 271 10.20 -1.25 16.45
C THR A 271 9.52 -0.01 17.02
N PHE A 272 8.52 -0.21 17.86
CA PHE A 272 7.76 0.87 18.51
C PHE A 272 7.87 0.73 20.04
N ARG A 273 8.08 1.85 20.74
CA ARG A 273 7.87 1.90 22.18
C ARG A 273 6.50 2.47 22.46
N VAL A 274 5.64 1.63 23.00
CA VAL A 274 4.21 1.92 23.14
C VAL A 274 3.71 1.51 24.53
N ARG A 275 2.61 2.12 24.94
CA ARG A 275 1.90 1.78 26.18
C ARG A 275 0.40 1.76 25.91
N GLN A 276 -0.30 0.74 26.39
CA GLN A 276 -1.77 0.70 26.34
C GLN A 276 -2.36 1.11 27.70
N LYS A 277 -3.40 1.96 27.65
CA LYS A 277 -4.15 2.38 28.87
C LYS A 277 -5.29 1.43 29.19
N ARG A 278 -5.67 0.58 28.24
CA ARG A 278 -6.68 -0.49 28.36
C ARG A 278 -6.22 -1.67 27.53
N ASN A 279 -6.57 -2.88 27.95
CA ASN A 279 -6.26 -4.08 27.16
C ASN A 279 -6.91 -4.05 25.77
N GLY A 280 -6.30 -4.76 24.84
CA GLY A 280 -6.78 -4.88 23.46
C GLY A 280 -6.31 -3.76 22.54
N GLY A 281 -5.20 -3.10 22.88
CA GLY A 281 -4.54 -2.13 22.04
C GLY A 281 -4.04 -2.76 20.74
N LYS A 282 -4.42 -2.19 19.60
CA LYS A 282 -3.99 -2.60 18.26
C LYS A 282 -3.71 -1.39 17.40
N PHE A 283 -2.67 -1.48 16.61
CA PHE A 283 -2.37 -0.49 15.58
C PHE A 283 -1.79 -1.17 14.33
N ARG A 284 -1.73 -0.46 13.23
CA ARG A 284 -1.19 -0.90 11.96
C ARG A 284 -0.25 0.15 11.40
N VAL A 285 0.72 -0.29 10.62
CA VAL A 285 1.72 0.58 10.00
C VAL A 285 1.50 0.62 8.49
N ALA A 286 1.49 1.83 7.94
CA ALA A 286 1.53 2.05 6.50
C ALA A 286 2.78 2.86 6.13
N VAL A 287 3.44 2.50 5.05
CA VAL A 287 4.51 3.29 4.43
C VAL A 287 4.01 3.78 3.08
N ASN A 288 4.11 5.09 2.85
CA ASN A 288 3.59 5.71 1.64
C ASN A 288 2.12 5.37 1.37
N GLY A 289 1.30 5.31 2.44
CA GLY A 289 -0.12 4.97 2.39
C GLY A 289 -0.43 3.47 2.22
N VAL A 290 0.56 2.63 1.97
CA VAL A 290 0.39 1.17 1.80
C VAL A 290 0.65 0.46 3.12
N TYR A 291 -0.28 -0.37 3.59
CA TYR A 291 -0.09 -1.16 4.80
C TYR A 291 1.08 -2.14 4.65
N LYS A 292 1.98 -2.12 5.63
CA LYS A 292 3.19 -2.95 5.70
C LYS A 292 3.18 -3.96 6.83
N THR A 293 2.20 -3.86 7.73
CA THR A 293 2.02 -4.82 8.82
C THR A 293 0.57 -5.26 8.90
N ASN A 294 0.37 -6.45 9.45
CA ASN A 294 -0.91 -6.84 10.04
C ASN A 294 -1.22 -5.98 11.29
N ASP A 295 -2.31 -6.28 11.98
CA ASP A 295 -2.60 -5.63 13.25
C ASP A 295 -1.54 -5.99 14.29
N ILE A 296 -0.75 -5.01 14.70
CA ILE A 296 0.21 -5.14 15.81
C ILE A 296 -0.61 -5.13 17.11
N VAL A 297 -0.66 -6.27 17.76
CA VAL A 297 -1.41 -6.47 19.01
C VAL A 297 -0.48 -6.24 20.19
N LEU A 298 -0.90 -5.40 21.14
CA LEU A 298 -0.13 -5.14 22.35
C LEU A 298 -0.43 -6.18 23.44
N ASN A 299 0.55 -7.01 23.74
CA ASN A 299 0.47 -8.06 24.77
C ASN A 299 1.05 -7.65 26.14
N GLY A 300 1.41 -6.38 26.32
CA GLY A 300 1.93 -5.84 27.57
C GLY A 300 0.82 -5.51 28.59
N GLY A 301 1.23 -5.34 29.86
CA GLY A 301 0.34 -4.87 30.91
C GLY A 301 -0.19 -3.45 30.65
N VAL A 302 -1.35 -3.13 31.25
CA VAL A 302 -1.91 -1.78 31.19
C VAL A 302 -0.97 -0.79 31.89
N ASN A 303 -0.80 0.40 31.31
CA ASN A 303 0.09 1.48 31.77
C ASN A 303 1.60 1.11 31.85
N THR A 304 2.02 0.05 31.17
CA THR A 304 3.42 -0.35 31.10
C THR A 304 3.98 -0.05 29.73
N TRP A 305 5.12 0.65 29.65
CA TRP A 305 5.85 0.83 28.40
C TRP A 305 6.48 -0.49 27.95
N ILE A 306 6.24 -0.87 26.72
CA ILE A 306 6.82 -2.04 26.07
C ILE A 306 7.46 -1.64 24.74
N GLU A 307 8.46 -2.37 24.32
CA GLU A 307 8.93 -2.37 22.95
C GLU A 307 8.19 -3.46 22.17
N SER A 308 7.69 -3.12 20.99
CA SER A 308 7.09 -4.09 20.09
C SER A 308 8.16 -5.04 19.54
N TYR A 309 7.72 -6.11 18.90
CA TYR A 309 8.62 -6.89 18.06
C TYR A 309 9.17 -6.03 16.91
N VAL A 310 10.21 -6.52 16.24
CA VAL A 310 10.75 -5.92 15.02
C VAL A 310 9.86 -6.34 13.86
N TYR A 311 9.32 -5.37 13.14
CA TYR A 311 8.53 -5.60 11.93
C TYR A 311 9.40 -5.25 10.72
N PRO A 312 9.74 -6.25 9.87
CA PRO A 312 10.52 -6.00 8.67
C PRO A 312 9.66 -5.29 7.61
N VAL A 313 10.22 -4.27 6.99
CA VAL A 313 9.57 -3.51 5.91
C VAL A 313 10.57 -3.21 4.80
N GLU A 314 10.12 -3.35 3.56
CA GLU A 314 10.87 -2.91 2.39
C GLU A 314 10.71 -1.40 2.21
N LEU A 315 11.82 -0.68 2.27
CA LEU A 315 11.87 0.76 2.02
C LEU A 315 12.64 1.05 0.72
N GLN A 316 12.17 2.05 -0.02
CA GLN A 316 12.86 2.55 -1.21
C GLN A 316 13.83 3.66 -0.81
N GLU A 317 14.83 3.96 -1.63
CA GLU A 317 15.67 5.13 -1.46
C GLU A 317 14.87 6.43 -1.61
N GLY A 318 15.24 7.46 -0.85
CA GLY A 318 14.64 8.79 -0.89
C GLY A 318 13.61 9.05 0.21
N GLU A 319 12.91 10.18 0.06
CA GLU A 319 11.95 10.66 1.06
C GLU A 319 10.66 9.84 1.02
N GLN A 320 10.26 9.35 2.18
CA GLN A 320 9.07 8.54 2.40
C GLN A 320 8.38 8.96 3.69
N TYR A 321 7.16 8.46 3.92
CA TYR A 321 6.47 8.65 5.18
C TYR A 321 5.92 7.34 5.74
N ILE A 322 5.79 7.29 7.07
CA ILE A 322 5.14 6.21 7.80
C ILE A 322 3.94 6.75 8.56
N ASP A 323 2.82 6.03 8.50
CA ASP A 323 1.63 6.27 9.31
C ASP A 323 1.51 5.18 10.37
N ILE A 324 1.29 5.58 11.62
CA ILE A 324 0.82 4.69 12.68
C ILE A 324 -0.68 4.89 12.80
N ARG A 325 -1.47 3.85 12.50
CA ARG A 325 -2.95 3.89 12.46
C ARG A 325 -3.52 3.03 13.58
N ILE A 326 -4.22 3.64 14.50
CA ILE A 326 -4.81 2.94 15.64
C ILE A 326 -6.07 2.19 15.18
N LYS A 327 -6.13 0.89 15.45
CA LYS A 327 -7.28 0.04 15.14
C LYS A 327 -8.21 -0.13 16.34
N SER A 328 -7.65 -0.26 17.54
CA SER A 328 -8.43 -0.33 18.77
C SER A 328 -7.59 0.07 19.99
N GLY A 329 -8.24 0.32 21.12
CA GLY A 329 -7.60 0.63 22.38
C GLY A 329 -7.42 2.12 22.64
N ASP A 330 -6.56 2.43 23.60
CA ASP A 330 -6.13 3.77 24.02
C ASP A 330 -4.62 3.69 24.25
N LEU A 331 -3.85 4.24 23.30
CA LEU A 331 -2.42 4.03 23.20
C LEU A 331 -1.63 5.31 23.41
N ASP A 332 -0.51 5.18 24.10
CA ASP A 332 0.57 6.17 24.11
C ASP A 332 1.73 5.62 23.28
N ILE A 333 2.42 6.48 22.54
CA ILE A 333 3.57 6.14 21.68
C ILE A 333 4.73 7.07 22.04
N ASP A 334 5.88 6.49 22.38
CA ASP A 334 7.08 7.23 22.76
C ASP A 334 8.00 7.44 21.55
N TRP A 335 8.33 6.37 20.83
CA TRP A 335 9.20 6.45 19.66
C TRP A 335 8.99 5.32 18.65
N ILE A 336 9.53 5.57 17.46
CA ILE A 336 9.70 4.62 16.36
C ILE A 336 11.20 4.42 16.16
N ARG A 337 11.68 3.18 16.15
CA ARG A 337 13.08 2.85 15.90
C ARG A 337 13.21 2.07 14.60
N PHE A 338 14.08 2.55 13.74
CA PHE A 338 14.51 1.85 12.53
C PHE A 338 15.88 1.22 12.77
N GLY A 339 16.10 0.02 12.24
CA GLY A 339 17.34 -0.73 12.38
C GLY A 339 17.43 -1.85 11.36
N GLU A 340 18.24 -2.87 11.62
CA GLU A 340 18.34 -4.06 10.78
C GLU A 340 16.98 -4.77 10.66
N GLY A 341 16.68 -5.26 9.44
CA GLY A 341 15.43 -5.94 9.12
C GLY A 341 15.34 -7.39 9.59
N ALA A 342 16.31 -7.90 10.34
CA ALA A 342 16.21 -9.20 10.96
C ALA A 342 15.26 -9.17 12.17
N SER A 343 14.33 -10.10 12.22
CA SER A 343 13.42 -10.26 13.35
C SER A 343 14.20 -10.56 14.63
N LEU A 344 13.78 -9.95 15.74
CA LEU A 344 14.38 -10.22 17.06
C LEU A 344 13.48 -11.21 17.82
N ILE A 345 14.04 -12.31 18.32
CA ILE A 345 13.31 -13.27 19.13
C ILE A 345 13.85 -13.33 20.59
N PRO A 346 12.97 -13.61 21.60
CA PRO A 346 11.56 -14.01 21.48
C PRO A 346 10.69 -12.97 20.78
N GLY A 347 9.71 -13.44 19.99
CA GLY A 347 8.87 -12.56 19.20
C GLY A 347 8.09 -13.29 18.11
N ILE A 348 7.41 -12.50 17.22
CA ILE A 348 6.65 -13.03 16.10
C ILE A 348 7.36 -12.68 14.79
N ILE A 349 7.47 -13.68 13.90
CA ILE A 349 7.85 -13.54 12.49
C ILE A 349 6.60 -13.78 11.65
N GLN A 350 6.22 -12.84 10.79
CA GLN A 350 5.13 -13.04 9.85
C GLN A 350 5.56 -13.96 8.70
N ALA A 351 4.69 -14.83 8.25
CA ALA A 351 5.06 -15.81 7.23
C ALA A 351 5.40 -15.17 5.87
N GLU A 352 4.80 -14.03 5.55
CA GLU A 352 5.09 -13.25 4.35
C GLU A 352 6.43 -12.51 4.41
N ASP A 353 7.09 -12.45 5.57
CA ASP A 353 8.37 -11.77 5.79
C ASP A 353 9.59 -12.70 5.62
N TYR A 354 9.49 -13.69 4.72
CA TYR A 354 10.62 -14.57 4.37
C TYR A 354 11.80 -13.80 3.76
N ASP A 355 13.01 -14.39 3.83
CA ASP A 355 14.23 -13.78 3.30
C ASP A 355 14.18 -13.57 1.78
N ASP A 356 14.80 -12.50 1.26
CA ASP A 356 14.92 -12.29 -0.17
C ASP A 356 15.73 -13.41 -0.82
N GLY A 357 15.14 -14.08 -1.83
CA GLY A 357 15.72 -15.27 -2.44
C GLY A 357 15.71 -16.52 -1.53
N GLY A 358 15.22 -16.40 -0.30
CA GLY A 358 15.13 -17.50 0.66
C GLY A 358 13.85 -18.32 0.47
N TYR A 359 13.60 -18.82 -0.73
CA TYR A 359 12.43 -19.65 -0.99
C TYR A 359 12.59 -20.57 -2.21
N SER A 360 11.79 -21.64 -2.24
CA SER A 360 11.41 -22.37 -3.45
C SER A 360 9.92 -22.59 -3.41
N PHE A 361 9.20 -22.07 -4.41
CA PHE A 361 7.75 -22.04 -4.42
C PHE A 361 7.20 -22.26 -5.84
N LYS A 362 6.22 -23.15 -5.98
CA LYS A 362 5.74 -23.60 -7.29
C LYS A 362 4.61 -22.75 -7.87
N GLN A 363 3.81 -22.10 -7.02
CA GLN A 363 2.56 -21.43 -7.41
C GLN A 363 2.50 -19.97 -6.94
N GLY A 364 3.61 -19.23 -6.99
CA GLY A 364 3.70 -17.84 -6.56
C GLY A 364 2.73 -16.87 -7.27
N GLU A 365 2.40 -17.15 -8.52
CA GLU A 365 1.49 -16.35 -9.35
C GLU A 365 0.03 -16.32 -8.86
N PHE A 366 -0.39 -17.28 -8.04
CA PHE A 366 -1.77 -17.41 -7.57
C PHE A 366 -2.09 -16.60 -6.29
N GLY A 367 -1.13 -15.89 -5.72
CA GLY A 367 -1.38 -14.97 -4.60
C GLY A 367 -2.25 -13.78 -5.01
N ASN A 368 -3.19 -13.38 -4.17
CA ASN A 368 -4.08 -12.25 -4.43
C ASN A 368 -3.53 -10.91 -3.90
N PHE A 369 -2.40 -10.92 -3.16
CA PHE A 369 -1.75 -9.73 -2.61
C PHE A 369 -0.34 -9.52 -3.18
N LYS A 370 -0.26 -9.35 -4.50
CA LYS A 370 1.01 -9.30 -5.29
C LYS A 370 1.88 -8.07 -5.02
N SER A 371 1.34 -7.04 -4.39
CA SER A 371 2.07 -5.80 -4.08
C SER A 371 2.79 -5.81 -2.73
N TYR A 372 2.59 -6.84 -1.92
CA TYR A 372 3.25 -6.94 -0.62
C TYR A 372 4.78 -7.00 -0.75
N ARG A 373 5.28 -7.77 -1.71
CA ARG A 373 6.71 -7.89 -2.02
C ARG A 373 7.00 -7.64 -3.49
N LYS A 374 8.24 -7.24 -3.81
CA LYS A 374 8.70 -7.05 -5.19
C LYS A 374 8.87 -8.37 -5.93
N ASP A 375 9.39 -9.39 -5.24
CA ASP A 375 9.48 -10.74 -5.78
C ASP A 375 8.06 -11.36 -5.78
N LYS A 376 7.62 -11.80 -6.91
CA LYS A 376 6.30 -12.44 -7.09
C LYS A 376 6.43 -13.97 -7.07
N GLY A 377 7.53 -14.48 -6.51
CA GLY A 377 7.83 -15.91 -6.52
C GLY A 377 7.03 -16.73 -5.52
N VAL A 378 6.42 -16.10 -4.51
CA VAL A 378 5.63 -16.73 -3.45
C VAL A 378 4.20 -16.23 -3.48
N ALA A 379 3.22 -17.11 -3.30
CA ALA A 379 1.82 -16.74 -3.25
C ALA A 379 1.47 -16.10 -1.90
N ILE A 380 1.40 -14.77 -1.87
CA ILE A 380 0.92 -14.00 -0.73
C ILE A 380 -0.53 -13.60 -0.98
N SER A 381 -1.40 -13.85 0.00
CA SER A 381 -2.81 -13.51 -0.06
C SER A 381 -3.24 -12.71 1.16
N ALA A 382 -4.34 -11.97 1.01
CA ALA A 382 -4.99 -11.28 2.10
C ALA A 382 -6.46 -11.68 2.17
N SER A 383 -6.92 -12.10 3.35
CA SER A 383 -8.32 -12.42 3.64
C SER A 383 -8.66 -12.04 5.08
N ASP A 384 -9.83 -11.45 5.30
CA ASP A 384 -10.34 -11.04 6.61
C ASP A 384 -9.34 -10.22 7.46
N GLY A 385 -8.51 -9.40 6.77
CA GLY A 385 -7.50 -8.57 7.42
C GLY A 385 -6.20 -9.30 7.82
N VAL A 386 -6.05 -10.57 7.43
CA VAL A 386 -4.84 -11.38 7.63
C VAL A 386 -4.10 -11.50 6.31
N VAL A 387 -2.84 -11.07 6.28
CA VAL A 387 -1.90 -11.38 5.18
C VAL A 387 -1.26 -12.73 5.50
N HIS A 388 -1.10 -13.59 4.51
CA HIS A 388 -0.63 -14.95 4.74
C HIS A 388 -0.02 -15.56 3.47
N ILE A 389 0.83 -16.56 3.64
CA ILE A 389 1.28 -17.43 2.54
C ILE A 389 0.15 -18.39 2.18
N SER A 390 -0.18 -18.45 0.91
CA SER A 390 -1.24 -19.30 0.35
C SER A 390 -0.73 -20.18 -0.80
N ASN A 391 -1.58 -21.04 -1.34
CA ASN A 391 -1.27 -21.88 -2.51
C ASN A 391 0.07 -22.64 -2.41
N THR A 392 0.41 -23.09 -1.19
CA THR A 392 1.61 -23.91 -0.99
C THR A 392 1.49 -25.28 -1.65
N SER A 393 2.61 -25.84 -2.07
CA SER A 393 2.72 -27.13 -2.73
C SER A 393 3.74 -28.03 -2.01
N VAL A 394 3.62 -29.33 -2.20
CA VAL A 394 4.59 -30.29 -1.67
C VAL A 394 6.00 -29.96 -2.16
N GLY A 395 6.93 -29.82 -1.24
CA GLY A 395 8.33 -29.48 -1.48
C GLY A 395 8.63 -27.97 -1.56
N ASP A 396 7.64 -27.10 -1.39
CA ASP A 396 7.88 -25.68 -1.18
C ASP A 396 8.58 -25.45 0.16
N TRP A 397 9.39 -24.40 0.23
CA TRP A 397 10.02 -23.96 1.48
C TRP A 397 10.24 -22.46 1.49
N LEU A 398 10.27 -21.89 2.71
CA LEU A 398 10.55 -20.47 2.99
C LEU A 398 11.59 -20.39 4.11
N GLN A 399 12.52 -19.43 4.00
CA GLN A 399 13.55 -19.17 4.99
C GLN A 399 13.34 -17.82 5.66
N TYR A 400 13.68 -17.77 6.94
CA TYR A 400 13.58 -16.58 7.78
C TYR A 400 14.87 -16.42 8.57
N THR A 401 15.50 -15.25 8.45
CA THR A 401 16.65 -14.85 9.25
C THR A 401 16.18 -14.05 10.47
N PHE A 402 16.70 -14.38 11.63
CA PHE A 402 16.38 -13.69 12.88
C PHE A 402 17.62 -13.63 13.81
N THR A 403 17.53 -12.79 14.85
CA THR A 403 18.55 -12.68 15.90
C THR A 403 17.95 -12.99 17.26
N THR A 404 18.79 -13.55 18.19
CA THR A 404 18.38 -13.88 19.55
C THR A 404 19.49 -13.62 20.55
N GLN A 405 19.10 -13.39 21.81
CA GLN A 405 20.03 -13.41 22.95
C GLN A 405 20.36 -14.84 23.44
N GLY A 406 19.82 -15.85 22.74
CA GLY A 406 19.95 -17.25 23.10
C GLY A 406 18.90 -17.71 24.11
N GLY A 407 18.76 -19.03 24.22
CA GLY A 407 17.82 -19.67 25.14
C GLY A 407 17.03 -20.81 24.53
N ALA A 408 16.16 -21.39 25.34
CA ALA A 408 15.20 -22.41 24.91
C ALA A 408 13.90 -21.72 24.42
N PHE A 409 13.44 -22.09 23.24
CA PHE A 409 12.25 -21.54 22.63
C PHE A 409 11.25 -22.64 22.24
N GLU A 410 9.97 -22.39 22.51
CA GLU A 410 8.85 -23.10 21.88
C GLU A 410 8.37 -22.25 20.71
N ILE A 411 8.39 -22.81 19.49
CA ILE A 411 7.93 -22.11 18.29
C ILE A 411 6.50 -22.56 18.01
N ARG A 412 5.58 -21.61 18.01
CA ARG A 412 4.20 -21.79 17.60
C ARG A 412 3.99 -21.28 16.21
N VAL A 413 3.44 -22.13 15.35
CA VAL A 413 3.13 -21.81 13.96
C VAL A 413 1.63 -21.59 13.84
N ARG A 414 1.22 -20.41 13.43
CA ARG A 414 -0.17 -20.11 13.13
C ARG A 414 -0.44 -20.42 11.66
N ALA A 415 -1.26 -21.46 11.44
CA ALA A 415 -1.49 -22.04 10.13
C ALA A 415 -2.95 -22.47 9.95
N SER A 416 -3.34 -22.70 8.70
CA SER A 416 -4.64 -23.27 8.35
C SER A 416 -4.52 -24.28 7.22
N ALA A 417 -5.38 -25.30 7.24
CA ALA A 417 -5.57 -26.25 6.16
C ALA A 417 -6.98 -26.82 6.20
N GLU A 418 -7.58 -27.08 5.05
CA GLU A 418 -8.86 -27.75 5.00
C GLU A 418 -8.77 -29.17 5.56
N ARG A 419 -7.76 -29.93 5.12
CA ARG A 419 -7.40 -31.28 5.58
C ARG A 419 -5.91 -31.52 5.32
N ASP A 420 -5.32 -32.37 6.15
CA ASP A 420 -4.03 -33.03 5.90
C ASP A 420 -2.84 -32.10 5.56
N GLY A 421 -2.87 -30.82 5.98
CA GLY A 421 -1.73 -29.96 5.91
C GLY A 421 -0.59 -30.51 6.76
N ILE A 422 0.67 -30.46 6.27
CA ILE A 422 1.84 -30.93 7.01
C ILE A 422 3.03 -30.00 6.72
N PHE A 423 3.72 -29.57 7.76
CA PHE A 423 4.99 -28.87 7.67
C PHE A 423 6.06 -29.46 8.58
N SER A 424 7.31 -29.09 8.35
CA SER A 424 8.42 -29.28 9.30
C SER A 424 9.31 -28.05 9.34
N LEU A 425 10.06 -27.87 10.42
CA LEU A 425 11.02 -26.77 10.59
C LEU A 425 12.45 -27.29 10.59
N SER A 426 13.40 -26.52 10.07
CA SER A 426 14.83 -26.73 10.29
C SER A 426 15.50 -25.42 10.66
N PHE A 427 16.65 -25.47 11.31
CA PHE A 427 17.43 -24.32 11.79
C PHE A 427 18.87 -24.42 11.33
N ASP A 428 19.46 -23.30 10.92
CA ASP A 428 20.89 -23.15 10.59
C ASP A 428 21.40 -24.25 9.62
N ASP A 429 20.63 -24.47 8.53
CA ASP A 429 20.86 -25.52 7.53
C ASP A 429 20.90 -26.97 8.08
N GLY A 430 20.39 -27.15 9.29
CA GLY A 430 20.21 -28.48 9.89
C GLY A 430 19.12 -29.30 9.20
N LYS A 431 18.99 -30.55 9.57
CA LYS A 431 17.93 -31.44 9.04
C LYS A 431 16.56 -30.99 9.53
N PRO A 432 15.50 -31.20 8.72
CA PRO A 432 14.13 -30.99 9.17
C PRO A 432 13.81 -31.80 10.43
N LEU A 433 13.12 -31.14 11.36
CA LEU A 433 12.57 -31.73 12.56
C LEU A 433 11.32 -32.57 12.26
N SER A 434 10.65 -33.08 13.28
CA SER A 434 9.43 -33.87 13.11
C SER A 434 8.34 -33.10 12.37
N ASN A 435 7.59 -33.81 11.54
CA ASN A 435 6.44 -33.29 10.85
C ASN A 435 5.32 -32.89 11.82
N VAL A 436 4.67 -31.77 11.54
CA VAL A 436 3.51 -31.27 12.28
C VAL A 436 2.29 -31.27 11.38
N ALA A 437 1.25 -31.97 11.80
CA ALA A 437 -0.03 -32.03 11.06
C ALA A 437 -0.89 -30.80 11.38
N VAL A 438 -1.53 -30.24 10.34
CA VAL A 438 -2.43 -29.09 10.40
C VAL A 438 -3.77 -29.49 9.80
N SER A 439 -4.85 -29.44 10.58
CA SER A 439 -6.21 -29.64 10.09
C SER A 439 -7.14 -28.72 10.85
N THR A 440 -7.64 -27.67 10.20
CA THR A 440 -8.46 -26.62 10.81
C THR A 440 -9.86 -26.55 10.23
N GLY A 441 -10.16 -27.38 9.21
CA GLY A 441 -11.46 -27.42 8.52
C GLY A 441 -11.71 -26.29 7.53
N GLY A 442 -10.69 -25.47 7.22
CA GLY A 442 -10.81 -24.40 6.23
C GLY A 442 -9.48 -23.68 5.97
N TRP A 443 -9.31 -23.16 4.75
CA TRP A 443 -8.11 -22.47 4.32
C TRP A 443 -7.88 -21.10 4.98
N THR A 444 -8.88 -20.53 5.64
CA THR A 444 -8.81 -19.25 6.35
C THR A 444 -9.09 -19.39 7.85
N THR A 445 -9.25 -20.59 8.35
CA THR A 445 -9.49 -20.90 9.77
C THR A 445 -8.16 -21.17 10.46
N TYR A 446 -7.47 -20.13 10.91
CA TYR A 446 -6.13 -20.24 11.50
C TYR A 446 -6.16 -20.72 12.95
N GLN A 447 -5.24 -21.65 13.28
CA GLN A 447 -4.98 -22.14 14.63
C GLN A 447 -3.46 -22.20 14.90
N GLU A 448 -3.07 -22.24 16.17
CA GLU A 448 -1.67 -22.38 16.59
C GLU A 448 -1.29 -23.87 16.76
N PHE A 449 -0.13 -24.23 16.24
CA PHE A 449 0.47 -25.56 16.36
C PHE A 449 1.88 -25.43 16.93
N ILE A 450 2.30 -26.34 17.81
CA ILE A 450 3.69 -26.40 18.27
C ILE A 450 4.53 -26.92 17.12
N GLY A 451 5.33 -26.05 16.51
CA GLY A 451 6.20 -26.36 15.38
C GLY A 451 7.52 -27.04 15.82
N ALA A 452 8.11 -26.52 16.90
CA ALA A 452 9.36 -27.05 17.43
C ALA A 452 9.62 -26.56 18.87
N LYS A 453 10.52 -27.25 19.56
CA LYS A 453 11.23 -26.77 20.76
C LYS A 453 12.70 -26.80 20.46
N VAL A 454 13.39 -25.67 20.56
CA VAL A 454 14.82 -25.55 20.20
C VAL A 454 15.57 -24.78 21.26
N ASN A 455 16.86 -25.06 21.38
CA ASN A 455 17.79 -24.28 22.18
C ASN A 455 18.77 -23.59 21.22
N LEU A 456 18.74 -22.25 21.19
CA LEU A 456 19.55 -21.45 20.29
C LEU A 456 20.63 -20.69 21.05
N THR A 457 21.80 -20.53 20.45
CA THR A 457 22.86 -19.69 20.98
C THR A 457 22.57 -18.19 20.76
N PRO A 458 23.21 -17.27 21.49
CA PRO A 458 23.14 -15.87 21.13
C PRO A 458 23.68 -15.61 19.71
N GLY A 459 22.99 -14.81 18.92
CA GLY A 459 23.43 -14.42 17.59
C GLY A 459 22.36 -14.52 16.52
N LYS A 460 22.82 -14.53 15.26
CA LYS A 460 21.99 -14.63 14.06
C LYS A 460 21.76 -16.07 13.68
N HIS A 461 20.51 -16.42 13.40
CA HIS A 461 20.07 -17.77 13.03
C HIS A 461 19.17 -17.72 11.81
N THR A 462 19.00 -18.87 11.16
CA THR A 462 18.01 -19.07 10.10
C THR A 462 17.02 -20.17 10.49
N MET A 463 15.76 -19.99 10.16
CA MET A 463 14.73 -21.01 10.23
C MET A 463 14.19 -21.26 8.83
N LYS A 464 14.03 -22.52 8.44
CA LYS A 464 13.31 -22.92 7.23
C LYS A 464 12.03 -23.66 7.58
N ILE A 465 10.90 -23.27 6.97
CA ILE A 465 9.71 -24.10 6.97
C ILE A 465 9.65 -24.89 5.66
N HIS A 466 9.41 -26.17 5.77
CA HIS A 466 9.27 -27.10 4.65
C HIS A 466 7.82 -27.55 4.55
N ILE A 467 7.21 -27.41 3.38
CA ILE A 467 5.84 -27.82 3.10
C ILE A 467 5.84 -29.29 2.66
N VAL A 468 5.33 -30.15 3.51
CA VAL A 468 5.18 -31.60 3.23
C VAL A 468 3.84 -31.90 2.60
N ASN A 469 2.76 -31.24 3.07
CA ASN A 469 1.45 -31.18 2.42
C ASN A 469 0.90 -29.75 2.46
N PRO A 470 0.10 -29.33 1.49
CA PRO A 470 -0.36 -27.94 1.35
C PRO A 470 -1.07 -27.39 2.59
N LEU A 471 -0.76 -26.15 2.95
CA LEU A 471 -1.39 -25.38 4.03
C LEU A 471 -1.18 -23.88 3.79
N ASN A 472 -1.91 -23.04 4.48
CA ASN A 472 -1.65 -21.60 4.55
C ASN A 472 -0.91 -21.27 5.85
N LEU A 473 -0.01 -20.28 5.78
CA LEU A 473 0.84 -19.84 6.90
C LEU A 473 0.60 -18.35 7.19
N ASP A 474 0.41 -18.02 8.46
CA ASP A 474 0.25 -16.64 8.93
C ASP A 474 1.49 -16.16 9.70
N SER A 475 1.95 -16.89 10.71
CA SER A 475 3.06 -16.42 11.55
C SER A 475 3.75 -17.51 12.34
N PHE A 476 4.93 -17.17 12.87
CA PHE A 476 5.75 -17.98 13.78
C PHE A 476 6.00 -17.18 15.06
N GLU A 477 5.57 -17.68 16.21
CA GLU A 477 5.83 -17.06 17.51
C GLU A 477 6.87 -17.89 18.28
N PHE A 478 7.94 -17.23 18.68
CA PHE A 478 8.99 -17.79 19.55
C PHE A 478 8.70 -17.34 20.99
N ARG A 479 8.36 -18.30 21.85
CA ARG A 479 8.08 -18.11 23.27
C ARG A 479 9.17 -18.67 24.16
#